data_e8109f798af43fb4302e1986263e3973
#
_entry.id   e8109f798af43fb4302e1986263e3973
#
_cell.length_a   1.000
_cell.length_b   1.000
_cell.length_c   1.000
_cell.angle_alpha   90.00
_cell.angle_beta   90.00
_cell.angle_gamma   90.00
#
_symmetry.space_group_name_H-M   'P 1'
#
loop_
_entity.id
_entity.type
_entity.pdbx_description
1 polymer ?
#
loop_
_entity_poly.entity_id
_entity_poly.type
_entity_poly.pdbx_seq_one_letter_code
_entity_poly.pdbx_strand_id
1 'polypeptide(L)'
;TIAVALAEGSQRGAVCEHRQISNTPAALTRLATKLSQTGSVLRFCYEAGPCGYGIQRQLTAAGHDCAVVAPSLIPRKPGDRIKTDRRDAINLAKLHRAGALTAVWVPDPAHEAVRDLVRARLAAVRSLRQARQQLSGFLLRHGHHYSRPAWTLMHRRWLAGLRFEQPAHHIVLEDCIATIEAATARRDRLTAQIETMLENWALAPVVHALQSLRGMALVSAATVIAELGDITRFANPRQLMAYLGLVPSEHSSGGTRRQGGITKAGN
;
A
#
# COMPACT_ATOMS: atom_id res chain seq x y z
N THR A 1 13.56 13.08 10.11
CA THR A 1 13.45 14.52 9.75
C THR A 1 12.49 14.72 8.61
N ILE A 2 11.97 15.95 8.47
CA ILE A 2 11.11 16.40 7.37
C ILE A 2 11.82 17.59 6.71
N ALA A 3 12.08 17.50 5.41
CA ALA A 3 12.55 18.63 4.62
C ALA A 3 11.36 19.52 4.24
N VAL A 4 11.46 20.81 4.47
CA VAL A 4 10.38 21.78 4.24
C VAL A 4 10.80 22.78 3.17
N ALA A 5 9.94 22.98 2.18
CA ALA A 5 10.05 24.05 1.19
C ALA A 5 8.78 24.90 1.17
N LEU A 6 8.93 26.16 0.84
CA LEU A 6 7.84 27.12 0.74
C LEU A 6 7.71 27.62 -0.70
N ALA A 7 6.50 27.74 -1.17
CA ALA A 7 6.15 28.39 -2.43
C ALA A 7 5.15 29.53 -2.14
N GLU A 8 5.44 30.73 -2.60
CA GLU A 8 4.47 31.82 -2.58
C GLU A 8 3.31 31.55 -3.54
N GLY A 9 2.10 31.97 -3.16
CA GLY A 9 0.87 31.65 -3.90
C GLY A 9 0.77 32.25 -5.31
N SER A 10 1.59 33.24 -5.66
CA SER A 10 1.61 33.81 -7.00
C SER A 10 2.33 32.91 -8.00
N GLN A 11 1.91 32.91 -9.27
CA GLN A 11 2.53 32.06 -10.31
C GLN A 11 4.03 32.27 -10.47
N ARG A 12 4.51 33.53 -10.26
CA ARG A 12 5.92 33.91 -10.34
C ARG A 12 6.60 34.04 -8.97
N GLY A 13 5.90 33.68 -7.89
CA GLY A 13 6.41 33.80 -6.53
C GLY A 13 7.63 32.91 -6.29
N ALA A 14 8.43 33.25 -5.31
CA ALA A 14 9.62 32.52 -4.94
C ALA A 14 9.26 31.11 -4.46
N VAL A 15 10.12 30.14 -4.77
CA VAL A 15 10.11 28.80 -4.18
C VAL A 15 11.47 28.55 -3.57
N CYS A 16 11.51 28.41 -2.26
CA CYS A 16 12.75 28.24 -1.53
C CYS A 16 12.69 27.08 -0.56
N GLU A 17 13.85 26.52 -0.28
CA GLU A 17 14.02 25.68 0.90
C GLU A 17 13.81 26.51 2.15
N HIS A 18 13.03 25.97 3.08
CA HIS A 18 12.85 26.61 4.37
C HIS A 18 13.83 26.09 5.40
N ARG A 19 13.70 24.82 5.77
CA ARG A 19 14.60 24.10 6.70
C ARG A 19 14.19 22.63 6.82
N GLN A 20 15.01 21.86 7.52
CA GLN A 20 14.60 20.56 8.04
C GLN A 20 14.04 20.71 9.46
N ILE A 21 13.02 19.92 9.78
CA ILE A 21 12.43 19.82 11.12
C ILE A 21 12.42 18.35 11.58
N SER A 22 12.33 18.15 12.89
CA SER A 22 12.10 16.81 13.44
C SER A 22 10.71 16.32 13.04
N ASN A 23 10.57 15.02 12.74
CA ASN A 23 9.28 14.40 12.50
C ASN A 23 8.55 14.14 13.82
N THR A 24 8.11 15.19 14.48
CA THR A 24 7.34 15.15 15.74
C THR A 24 6.14 16.07 15.66
N PRO A 25 5.02 15.74 16.32
CA PRO A 25 3.85 16.61 16.36
C PRO A 25 4.16 18.04 16.81
N ALA A 26 4.98 18.18 17.86
CA ALA A 26 5.37 19.50 18.39
C ALA A 26 6.17 20.35 17.40
N ALA A 27 7.06 19.73 16.60
CA ALA A 27 7.82 20.47 15.59
C ALA A 27 6.93 20.92 14.43
N LEU A 28 5.97 20.08 14.03
CA LEU A 28 5.00 20.40 12.98
C LEU A 28 4.05 21.54 13.42
N THR A 29 3.52 21.49 14.65
CA THR A 29 2.71 22.57 15.21
C THR A 29 3.47 23.88 15.25
N ARG A 30 4.72 23.88 15.76
CA ARG A 30 5.56 25.10 15.79
C ARG A 30 5.80 25.67 14.40
N LEU A 31 6.02 24.82 13.40
CA LEU A 31 6.17 25.23 12.01
C LEU A 31 4.89 25.90 11.50
N ALA A 32 3.75 25.24 11.62
CA ALA A 32 2.47 25.75 11.16
C ALA A 32 2.11 27.09 11.84
N THR A 33 2.23 27.17 13.17
CA THR A 33 1.98 28.40 13.93
C THR A 33 2.89 29.55 13.46
N LYS A 34 4.20 29.29 13.30
CA LYS A 34 5.13 30.32 12.84
C LYS A 34 4.80 30.84 11.45
N LEU A 35 4.44 29.96 10.52
CA LEU A 35 4.08 30.35 9.16
C LEU A 35 2.73 31.09 9.11
N SER A 36 1.76 30.72 9.97
CA SER A 36 0.46 31.38 10.04
C SER A 36 0.55 32.85 10.55
N GLN A 37 1.58 33.18 11.31
CA GLN A 37 1.80 34.55 11.79
C GLN A 37 2.01 35.58 10.66
N THR A 38 2.32 35.12 9.44
CA THR A 38 2.42 36.00 8.26
C THR A 38 1.07 36.49 7.73
N GLY A 39 -0.05 36.02 8.29
CA GLY A 39 -1.41 36.30 7.80
C GLY A 39 -1.79 35.57 6.52
N SER A 40 -0.93 34.72 6.00
CA SER A 40 -1.16 33.98 4.76
C SER A 40 -1.95 32.71 5.00
N VAL A 41 -2.83 32.34 4.06
CA VAL A 41 -3.48 31.01 4.05
C VAL A 41 -2.46 29.94 3.67
N LEU A 42 -2.23 29.00 4.58
CA LEU A 42 -1.29 27.91 4.37
C LEU A 42 -1.99 26.70 3.75
N ARG A 43 -1.38 26.15 2.70
CA ARG A 43 -1.75 24.87 2.10
C ARG A 43 -0.54 23.95 2.12
N PHE A 44 -0.72 22.75 2.64
CA PHE A 44 0.35 21.79 2.79
C PHE A 44 0.20 20.63 1.80
N CYS A 45 1.31 20.05 1.42
CA CYS A 45 1.34 18.76 0.75
C CYS A 45 2.57 17.96 1.18
N TYR A 46 2.46 16.66 1.16
CA TYR A 46 3.60 15.77 1.35
C TYR A 46 3.43 14.45 0.59
N GLU A 47 4.55 13.78 0.34
CA GLU A 47 4.57 12.48 -0.32
C GLU A 47 4.14 11.38 0.65
N ALA A 48 3.21 10.53 0.24
CA ALA A 48 2.81 9.34 0.99
C ALA A 48 4.00 8.41 1.19
N GLY A 49 4.20 7.99 2.44
CA GLY A 49 5.33 7.16 2.82
C GLY A 49 5.15 6.54 4.20
N PRO A 50 6.23 6.07 4.85
CA PRO A 50 6.18 5.42 6.15
C PRO A 50 5.61 6.27 7.29
N CYS A 51 5.53 7.61 7.09
CA CYS A 51 4.94 8.54 8.07
C CYS A 51 3.40 8.43 8.15
N GLY A 52 2.76 7.68 7.25
CA GLY A 52 1.30 7.52 7.24
C GLY A 52 0.56 8.84 7.07
N TYR A 53 -0.62 8.94 7.68
CA TYR A 53 -1.51 10.10 7.57
C TYR A 53 -1.50 11.01 8.81
N GLY A 54 -0.62 10.76 9.78
CA GLY A 54 -0.56 11.55 11.02
C GLY A 54 -0.31 13.05 10.78
N ILE A 55 0.56 13.39 9.85
CA ILE A 55 0.84 14.78 9.45
C ILE A 55 -0.41 15.45 8.87
N GLN A 56 -1.09 14.78 7.96
CA GLN A 56 -2.32 15.31 7.34
C GLN A 56 -3.40 15.54 8.39
N ARG A 57 -3.66 14.57 9.26
CA ARG A 57 -4.67 14.70 10.32
C ARG A 57 -4.36 15.83 11.27
N GLN A 58 -3.10 15.96 11.69
CA GLN A 58 -2.68 17.03 12.59
C GLN A 58 -2.86 18.41 11.97
N LEU A 59 -2.47 18.61 10.70
CA LEU A 59 -2.60 19.88 10.01
C LEU A 59 -4.07 20.22 9.72
N THR A 60 -4.87 19.23 9.32
CA THR A 60 -6.31 19.42 9.10
C THR A 60 -7.04 19.76 10.41
N ALA A 61 -6.71 19.11 11.52
CA ALA A 61 -7.24 19.44 12.83
C ALA A 61 -6.86 20.86 13.29
N ALA A 62 -5.72 21.39 12.81
CA ALA A 62 -5.30 22.77 13.03
C ALA A 62 -5.93 23.77 12.04
N GLY A 63 -6.84 23.35 11.18
CA GLY A 63 -7.55 24.22 10.22
C GLY A 63 -6.82 24.45 8.90
N HIS A 64 -5.78 23.68 8.60
CA HIS A 64 -5.01 23.83 7.36
C HIS A 64 -5.40 22.77 6.34
N ASP A 65 -5.45 23.14 5.06
CA ASP A 65 -5.54 22.20 3.95
C ASP A 65 -4.23 21.42 3.79
N CYS A 66 -4.31 20.10 3.68
CA CYS A 66 -3.14 19.23 3.56
C CYS A 66 -3.39 18.07 2.59
N ALA A 67 -2.73 18.11 1.44
CA ALA A 67 -2.79 17.06 0.43
C ALA A 67 -1.70 16.01 0.65
N VAL A 68 -2.08 14.74 0.62
CA VAL A 68 -1.15 13.61 0.57
C VAL A 68 -1.05 13.14 -0.87
N VAL A 69 0.15 12.96 -1.40
CA VAL A 69 0.37 12.63 -2.82
C VAL A 69 1.11 11.31 -2.94
N ALA A 70 0.62 10.40 -3.79
CA ALA A 70 1.32 9.15 -4.05
C ALA A 70 2.62 9.39 -4.87
N PRO A 71 3.74 8.75 -4.51
CA PRO A 71 5.02 8.89 -5.24
C PRO A 71 4.93 8.63 -6.73
N SER A 72 4.08 7.67 -7.13
CA SER A 72 3.86 7.30 -8.53
C SER A 72 3.07 8.34 -9.33
N LEU A 73 2.37 9.27 -8.65
CA LEU A 73 1.56 10.32 -9.28
C LEU A 73 2.29 11.67 -9.31
N ILE A 74 3.51 11.76 -8.78
CA ILE A 74 4.31 12.99 -8.81
C ILE A 74 5.00 13.10 -10.18
N PRO A 75 4.72 14.14 -10.97
CA PRO A 75 5.39 14.36 -12.24
C PRO A 75 6.90 14.52 -12.06
N ARG A 76 7.67 13.77 -12.84
CA ARG A 76 9.15 13.83 -12.84
C ARG A 76 9.64 14.35 -14.19
N LYS A 77 10.67 15.20 -14.15
CA LYS A 77 11.31 15.65 -15.37
C LYS A 77 12.22 14.54 -15.92
N PRO A 78 12.17 14.25 -17.24
CA PRO A 78 13.15 13.36 -17.85
C PRO A 78 14.58 13.86 -17.58
N GLY A 79 15.47 12.96 -17.17
CA GLY A 79 16.89 13.28 -16.92
C GLY A 79 17.22 13.76 -15.51
N ASP A 80 16.26 13.91 -14.62
CA ASP A 80 16.53 14.25 -13.19
C ASP A 80 17.08 13.03 -12.44
N ARG A 81 18.42 12.92 -12.38
CA ARG A 81 19.13 11.77 -11.80
C ARG A 81 19.50 11.95 -10.34
N ILE A 82 19.41 13.18 -9.81
CA ILE A 82 19.84 13.48 -8.45
C ILE A 82 18.61 13.60 -7.56
N LYS A 83 18.42 12.63 -6.67
CA LYS A 83 17.35 12.62 -5.68
C LYS A 83 17.91 13.05 -4.32
N THR A 84 17.35 14.12 -3.75
CA THR A 84 17.59 14.58 -2.37
C THR A 84 16.29 15.08 -1.78
N ASP A 85 16.09 14.89 -0.47
CA ASP A 85 14.89 15.33 0.25
C ASP A 85 14.60 16.83 0.02
N ARG A 86 15.66 17.63 -0.07
CA ARG A 86 15.58 19.07 -0.38
C ARG A 86 14.96 19.34 -1.76
N ARG A 87 15.46 18.66 -2.79
CA ARG A 87 14.95 18.82 -4.16
C ARG A 87 13.54 18.31 -4.29
N ASP A 88 13.23 17.20 -3.64
CA ASP A 88 11.90 16.61 -3.62
C ASP A 88 10.91 17.58 -2.95
N ALA A 89 11.25 18.19 -1.80
CA ALA A 89 10.43 19.18 -1.13
C ALA A 89 10.17 20.43 -2.01
N ILE A 90 11.23 20.98 -2.66
CA ILE A 90 11.09 22.11 -3.58
C ILE A 90 10.21 21.75 -4.78
N ASN A 91 10.38 20.56 -5.35
CA ASN A 91 9.56 20.09 -6.48
C ASN A 91 8.09 19.94 -6.08
N LEU A 92 7.82 19.32 -4.93
CA LEU A 92 6.46 19.22 -4.38
C LEU A 92 5.81 20.58 -4.19
N ALA A 93 6.52 21.54 -3.60
CA ALA A 93 6.01 22.91 -3.41
C ALA A 93 5.66 23.61 -4.75
N LYS A 94 6.51 23.44 -5.78
CA LYS A 94 6.25 23.96 -7.13
C LYS A 94 5.01 23.31 -7.77
N LEU A 95 4.92 21.99 -7.71
CA LEU A 95 3.81 21.24 -8.31
C LEU A 95 2.50 21.50 -7.58
N HIS A 96 2.54 21.63 -6.24
CA HIS A 96 1.37 21.96 -5.43
C HIS A 96 0.82 23.33 -5.79
N ARG A 97 1.69 24.34 -5.87
CA ARG A 97 1.33 25.68 -6.31
C ARG A 97 0.71 25.70 -7.71
N ALA A 98 1.25 24.89 -8.62
CA ALA A 98 0.75 24.79 -10.00
C ALA A 98 -0.57 24.00 -10.12
N GLY A 99 -1.10 23.40 -9.03
CA GLY A 99 -2.26 22.52 -9.10
C GLY A 99 -2.00 21.20 -9.84
N ALA A 100 -0.73 20.81 -10.03
CA ALA A 100 -0.32 19.65 -10.81
C ALA A 100 -0.19 18.35 -9.98
N LEU A 101 -0.58 18.40 -8.70
CA LEU A 101 -0.57 17.23 -7.83
C LEU A 101 -1.95 16.63 -7.69
N THR A 102 -2.03 15.30 -7.77
CA THR A 102 -3.25 14.54 -7.48
C THR A 102 -3.17 14.02 -6.05
N ALA A 103 -4.08 14.51 -5.18
CA ALA A 103 -4.17 14.03 -3.81
C ALA A 103 -4.72 12.60 -3.77
N VAL A 104 -4.17 11.78 -2.89
CA VAL A 104 -4.74 10.47 -2.57
C VAL A 104 -5.86 10.63 -1.55
N TRP A 105 -6.82 9.73 -1.60
CA TRP A 105 -7.83 9.65 -0.56
C TRP A 105 -7.20 9.21 0.77
N VAL A 106 -7.48 9.98 1.82
CA VAL A 106 -7.02 9.68 3.18
C VAL A 106 -8.16 8.99 3.93
N PRO A 107 -7.98 7.73 4.37
CA PRO A 107 -8.98 7.01 5.13
C PRO A 107 -9.14 7.60 6.54
N ASP A 108 -10.31 7.41 7.14
CA ASP A 108 -10.43 7.60 8.57
C ASP A 108 -9.61 6.56 9.37
N PRO A 109 -9.37 6.78 10.68
CA PRO A 109 -8.55 5.87 11.48
C PRO A 109 -9.10 4.44 11.57
N ALA A 110 -10.43 4.27 11.59
CA ALA A 110 -11.05 2.94 11.67
C ALA A 110 -10.84 2.16 10.37
N HIS A 111 -11.03 2.84 9.23
CA HIS A 111 -10.75 2.25 7.92
C HIS A 111 -9.26 1.91 7.74
N GLU A 112 -8.36 2.80 8.16
CA GLU A 112 -6.91 2.56 8.10
C GLU A 112 -6.54 1.31 8.92
N ALA A 113 -7.10 1.13 10.12
CA ALA A 113 -6.85 -0.03 10.95
C ALA A 113 -7.29 -1.34 10.27
N VAL A 114 -8.48 -1.38 9.65
CA VAL A 114 -8.93 -2.56 8.88
C VAL A 114 -8.01 -2.83 7.70
N ARG A 115 -7.57 -1.79 6.98
CA ARG A 115 -6.64 -1.91 5.87
C ARG A 115 -5.29 -2.47 6.32
N ASP A 116 -4.78 -2.06 7.47
CA ASP A 116 -3.53 -2.60 8.03
C ASP A 116 -3.68 -4.08 8.40
N LEU A 117 -4.82 -4.47 8.97
CA LEU A 117 -5.11 -5.87 9.29
C LEU A 117 -5.15 -6.75 8.01
N VAL A 118 -5.82 -6.27 6.96
CA VAL A 118 -5.88 -6.95 5.67
C VAL A 118 -4.48 -7.08 5.05
N ARG A 119 -3.68 -6.02 5.09
CA ARG A 119 -2.29 -6.03 4.61
C ARG A 119 -1.38 -6.96 5.41
N ALA A 120 -1.57 -7.03 6.73
CA ALA A 120 -0.86 -7.99 7.59
C ALA A 120 -1.18 -9.43 7.20
N ARG A 121 -2.45 -9.72 6.88
CA ARG A 121 -2.85 -11.04 6.37
C ARG A 121 -2.24 -11.33 4.99
N LEU A 122 -2.22 -10.38 4.07
CA LEU A 122 -1.57 -10.54 2.77
C LEU A 122 -0.07 -10.84 2.93
N ALA A 123 0.60 -10.15 3.85
CA ALA A 123 2.00 -10.43 4.19
C ALA A 123 2.18 -11.85 4.74
N ALA A 124 1.27 -12.32 5.61
CA ALA A 124 1.30 -13.69 6.13
C ALA A 124 1.12 -14.75 5.02
N VAL A 125 0.24 -14.48 4.04
CA VAL A 125 0.07 -15.37 2.86
C VAL A 125 1.36 -15.42 2.03
N ARG A 126 2.03 -14.29 1.83
CA ARG A 126 3.32 -14.24 1.11
C ARG A 126 4.41 -15.02 1.85
N SER A 127 4.52 -14.86 3.18
CA SER A 127 5.46 -15.60 4.01
C SER A 127 5.21 -17.11 3.94
N LEU A 128 3.94 -17.53 4.02
CA LEU A 128 3.57 -18.94 3.88
C LEU A 128 3.95 -19.50 2.51
N ARG A 129 3.68 -18.75 1.44
CA ARG A 129 4.07 -19.14 0.09
C ARG A 129 5.59 -19.31 -0.04
N GLN A 130 6.35 -18.37 0.50
CA GLN A 130 7.81 -18.42 0.49
C GLN A 130 8.35 -19.63 1.26
N ALA A 131 7.85 -19.91 2.47
CA ALA A 131 8.24 -21.07 3.26
C ALA A 131 7.95 -22.39 2.52
N ARG A 132 6.78 -22.48 1.86
CA ARG A 132 6.43 -23.64 1.02
C ARG A 132 7.37 -23.81 -0.17
N GLN A 133 7.76 -22.72 -0.83
CA GLN A 133 8.71 -22.76 -1.94
C GLN A 133 10.11 -23.19 -1.47
N GLN A 134 10.56 -22.74 -0.30
CA GLN A 134 11.84 -23.13 0.30
C GLN A 134 11.89 -24.62 0.57
N LEU A 135 10.85 -25.17 1.23
CA LEU A 135 10.77 -26.63 1.45
C LEU A 135 10.73 -27.40 0.12
N SER A 136 9.91 -26.97 -0.84
CA SER A 136 9.84 -27.65 -2.15
C SER A 136 11.20 -27.64 -2.86
N GLY A 137 11.93 -26.53 -2.83
CA GLY A 137 13.27 -26.42 -3.41
C GLY A 137 14.31 -27.29 -2.67
N PHE A 138 14.21 -27.39 -1.34
CA PHE A 138 15.04 -28.26 -0.54
C PHE A 138 14.82 -29.73 -0.91
N LEU A 139 13.57 -30.18 -0.93
CA LEU A 139 13.20 -31.55 -1.29
C LEU A 139 13.64 -31.94 -2.71
N LEU A 140 13.43 -31.04 -3.66
CA LEU A 140 13.82 -31.26 -5.06
C LEU A 140 15.34 -31.45 -5.22
N ARG A 141 16.15 -30.66 -4.52
CA ARG A 141 17.62 -30.80 -4.55
C ARG A 141 18.11 -32.15 -4.01
N HIS A 142 17.33 -32.78 -3.12
CA HIS A 142 17.63 -34.06 -2.53
C HIS A 142 16.88 -35.25 -3.20
N GLY A 143 16.31 -35.03 -4.41
CA GLY A 143 15.67 -36.07 -5.19
C GLY A 143 14.29 -36.50 -4.66
N HIS A 144 13.72 -35.80 -3.70
CA HIS A 144 12.40 -36.10 -3.17
C HIS A 144 11.30 -35.38 -3.95
N HIS A 145 10.45 -36.11 -4.62
CA HIS A 145 9.35 -35.59 -5.40
C HIS A 145 8.02 -36.16 -4.95
N TYR A 146 7.04 -35.30 -4.65
CA TYR A 146 5.68 -35.72 -4.32
C TYR A 146 4.76 -35.45 -5.51
N SER A 147 4.23 -36.53 -6.11
CA SER A 147 3.46 -36.52 -7.37
C SER A 147 1.98 -36.18 -7.23
N ARG A 148 1.49 -35.97 -5.99
CA ARG A 148 0.09 -35.65 -5.70
C ARG A 148 -0.05 -34.20 -5.24
N PRO A 149 -1.30 -33.65 -5.11
CA PRO A 149 -1.52 -32.31 -4.58
C PRO A 149 -0.82 -32.10 -3.23
N ALA A 150 0.05 -31.07 -3.18
CA ALA A 150 0.80 -30.73 -1.97
C ALA A 150 -0.11 -30.09 -0.89
N TRP A 151 0.38 -30.06 0.35
CA TRP A 151 -0.24 -29.42 1.55
C TRP A 151 -1.51 -30.12 2.05
N THR A 152 -1.81 -31.32 1.56
CA THR A 152 -2.85 -32.22 2.07
C THR A 152 -2.35 -33.01 3.29
N LEU A 153 -3.25 -33.68 4.01
CA LEU A 153 -2.87 -34.60 5.10
C LEU A 153 -1.90 -35.68 4.61
N MET A 154 -2.13 -36.20 3.40
CA MET A 154 -1.26 -37.23 2.79
C MET A 154 0.14 -36.69 2.51
N HIS A 155 0.27 -35.42 2.05
CA HIS A 155 1.57 -34.80 1.88
C HIS A 155 2.31 -34.60 3.21
N ARG A 156 1.60 -34.20 4.26
CA ARG A 156 2.20 -34.08 5.61
C ARG A 156 2.70 -35.43 6.15
N ARG A 157 1.92 -36.50 5.95
CA ARG A 157 2.35 -37.85 6.32
C ARG A 157 3.57 -38.29 5.52
N TRP A 158 3.62 -37.99 4.23
CA TRP A 158 4.78 -38.28 3.39
C TRP A 158 6.02 -37.49 3.88
N LEU A 159 5.90 -36.21 4.18
CA LEU A 159 6.98 -35.40 4.76
C LEU A 159 7.52 -36.02 6.07
N ALA A 160 6.65 -36.40 6.97
CA ALA A 160 7.03 -37.04 8.24
C ALA A 160 7.73 -38.40 8.07
N GLY A 161 7.48 -39.07 6.97
CA GLY A 161 8.13 -40.35 6.62
C GLY A 161 9.49 -40.22 5.94
N LEU A 162 9.90 -39.00 5.51
CA LEU A 162 11.17 -38.81 4.84
C LEU A 162 12.34 -39.08 5.78
N ARG A 163 13.40 -39.67 5.22
CA ARG A 163 14.66 -39.92 5.93
C ARG A 163 15.81 -39.43 5.06
N PHE A 164 16.76 -38.79 5.68
CA PHE A 164 17.98 -38.31 5.06
C PHE A 164 19.19 -39.00 5.68
N GLU A 165 20.19 -39.32 4.88
CA GLU A 165 21.45 -39.90 5.36
C GLU A 165 22.20 -38.94 6.29
N GLN A 166 22.14 -37.65 5.98
CA GLN A 166 22.81 -36.62 6.76
C GLN A 166 21.87 -36.03 7.83
N PRO A 167 22.21 -36.09 9.12
CA PRO A 167 21.36 -35.54 10.19
C PRO A 167 21.03 -34.06 10.00
N ALA A 168 21.96 -33.26 9.45
CA ALA A 168 21.73 -31.85 9.16
C ALA A 168 20.55 -31.61 8.20
N HIS A 169 20.35 -32.48 7.21
CA HIS A 169 19.22 -32.37 6.29
C HIS A 169 17.87 -32.66 6.98
N HIS A 170 17.88 -33.54 7.99
CA HIS A 170 16.67 -33.83 8.77
C HIS A 170 16.29 -32.62 9.63
N ILE A 171 17.28 -31.96 10.27
CA ILE A 171 17.06 -30.71 11.01
C ILE A 171 16.47 -29.63 10.10
N VAL A 172 17.01 -29.47 8.88
CA VAL A 172 16.47 -28.48 7.91
C VAL A 172 15.05 -28.82 7.48
N LEU A 173 14.72 -30.11 7.27
CA LEU A 173 13.34 -30.53 6.97
C LEU A 173 12.38 -30.16 8.10
N GLU A 174 12.74 -30.47 9.34
CA GLU A 174 11.92 -30.17 10.53
C GLU A 174 11.72 -28.65 10.71
N ASP A 175 12.78 -27.86 10.55
CA ASP A 175 12.70 -26.37 10.61
C ASP A 175 11.78 -25.81 9.53
N CYS A 176 11.89 -26.29 8.30
CA CYS A 176 11.00 -25.88 7.21
C CYS A 176 9.53 -26.23 7.51
N ILE A 177 9.26 -27.42 8.05
CA ILE A 177 7.90 -27.84 8.43
C ILE A 177 7.36 -26.93 9.54
N ALA A 178 8.12 -26.69 10.60
CA ALA A 178 7.75 -25.81 11.70
C ALA A 178 7.48 -24.38 11.22
N THR A 179 8.32 -23.85 10.32
CA THR A 179 8.13 -22.52 9.70
C THR A 179 6.81 -22.44 8.92
N ILE A 180 6.46 -23.48 8.16
CA ILE A 180 5.20 -23.53 7.40
C ILE A 180 4.00 -23.62 8.34
N GLU A 181 4.08 -24.38 9.43
CA GLU A 181 3.01 -24.50 10.42
C GLU A 181 2.79 -23.15 11.14
N ALA A 182 3.84 -22.50 11.58
CA ALA A 182 3.77 -21.17 12.19
C ALA A 182 3.18 -20.12 11.24
N ALA A 183 3.60 -20.11 9.97
CA ALA A 183 3.07 -19.21 8.95
C ALA A 183 1.59 -19.50 8.62
N THR A 184 1.19 -20.78 8.63
CA THR A 184 -0.21 -21.19 8.45
C THR A 184 -1.07 -20.70 9.60
N ALA A 185 -0.67 -20.95 10.84
CA ALA A 185 -1.38 -20.51 12.03
C ALA A 185 -1.51 -18.97 12.07
N ARG A 186 -0.45 -18.23 11.68
CA ARG A 186 -0.50 -16.77 11.58
C ARG A 186 -1.53 -16.29 10.55
N ARG A 187 -1.55 -16.86 9.35
CA ARG A 187 -2.54 -16.54 8.31
C ARG A 187 -3.97 -16.78 8.79
N ASP A 188 -4.22 -17.94 9.43
CA ASP A 188 -5.55 -18.35 9.86
C ASP A 188 -6.05 -17.46 11.01
N ARG A 189 -5.20 -17.14 11.96
CA ARG A 189 -5.51 -16.19 13.03
C ARG A 189 -5.88 -14.81 12.48
N LEU A 190 -5.10 -14.26 11.52
CA LEU A 190 -5.40 -12.98 10.91
C LEU A 190 -6.69 -13.02 10.06
N THR A 191 -7.00 -14.16 9.45
CA THR A 191 -8.27 -14.36 8.73
C THR A 191 -9.45 -14.28 9.70
N ALA A 192 -9.42 -15.00 10.81
CA ALA A 192 -10.46 -14.96 11.84
C ALA A 192 -10.62 -13.54 12.44
N GLN A 193 -9.52 -12.81 12.65
CA GLN A 193 -9.59 -11.42 13.14
C GLN A 193 -10.26 -10.48 12.13
N ILE A 194 -10.05 -10.66 10.82
CA ILE A 194 -10.77 -9.89 9.80
C ILE A 194 -12.27 -10.17 9.89
N GLU A 195 -12.70 -11.42 10.01
CA GLU A 195 -14.09 -11.81 10.14
C GLU A 195 -14.76 -11.13 11.35
N THR A 196 -14.11 -11.17 12.52
CA THR A 196 -14.59 -10.50 13.75
C THR A 196 -14.67 -8.97 13.57
N MET A 197 -13.65 -8.36 12.97
CA MET A 197 -13.64 -6.90 12.78
C MET A 197 -14.69 -6.39 11.83
N LEU A 198 -15.11 -7.20 10.86
CA LEU A 198 -16.18 -6.84 9.93
C LEU A 198 -17.53 -6.65 10.61
N GLU A 199 -17.81 -7.32 11.73
CA GLU A 199 -19.10 -7.20 12.45
C GLU A 199 -19.41 -5.75 12.86
N ASN A 200 -18.38 -4.95 13.12
CA ASN A 200 -18.51 -3.56 13.60
C ASN A 200 -17.95 -2.52 12.61
N TRP A 201 -17.57 -2.92 11.42
CA TRP A 201 -17.02 -1.99 10.43
C TRP A 201 -18.14 -1.32 9.60
N ALA A 202 -18.08 0.01 9.48
CA ALA A 202 -19.10 0.78 8.76
C ALA A 202 -19.30 0.34 7.28
N LEU A 203 -18.24 -0.20 6.66
CA LEU A 203 -18.30 -0.70 5.27
C LEU A 203 -18.62 -2.21 5.16
N ALA A 204 -18.93 -2.91 6.27
CA ALA A 204 -19.33 -4.31 6.24
C ALA A 204 -20.51 -4.61 5.30
N PRO A 205 -21.58 -3.78 5.21
CA PRO A 205 -22.66 -4.02 4.27
C PRO A 205 -22.18 -4.07 2.81
N VAL A 206 -21.20 -3.24 2.44
CA VAL A 206 -20.62 -3.23 1.09
C VAL A 206 -19.79 -4.49 0.84
N VAL A 207 -19.04 -4.95 1.85
CA VAL A 207 -18.31 -6.23 1.79
C VAL A 207 -19.27 -7.40 1.57
N HIS A 208 -20.36 -7.45 2.31
CA HIS A 208 -21.37 -8.51 2.15
C HIS A 208 -22.08 -8.43 0.79
N ALA A 209 -22.38 -7.23 0.29
CA ALA A 209 -22.93 -7.06 -1.05
C ALA A 209 -21.98 -7.59 -2.13
N LEU A 210 -20.67 -7.37 -2.01
CA LEU A 210 -19.68 -7.92 -2.96
C LEU A 210 -19.62 -9.45 -2.96
N GLN A 211 -19.95 -10.11 -1.86
CA GLN A 211 -19.99 -11.57 -1.79
C GLN A 211 -21.09 -12.20 -2.65
N SER A 212 -22.08 -11.43 -3.12
CA SER A 212 -23.05 -11.90 -4.11
C SER A 212 -22.41 -12.19 -5.47
N LEU A 213 -21.24 -11.64 -5.73
CA LEU A 213 -20.51 -11.89 -6.97
C LEU A 213 -19.83 -13.27 -6.91
N ARG A 214 -20.04 -14.07 -7.96
CA ARG A 214 -19.43 -15.40 -8.05
C ARG A 214 -17.91 -15.37 -7.88
N GLY A 215 -17.40 -16.15 -6.93
CA GLY A 215 -15.96 -16.25 -6.65
C GLY A 215 -15.41 -15.19 -5.67
N MET A 216 -16.25 -14.28 -5.19
CA MET A 216 -15.87 -13.26 -4.21
C MET A 216 -16.09 -13.79 -2.77
N ALA A 217 -15.06 -14.36 -2.16
CA ALA A 217 -15.11 -14.76 -0.76
C ALA A 217 -14.95 -13.55 0.18
N LEU A 218 -15.38 -13.69 1.45
CA LEU A 218 -15.39 -12.62 2.45
C LEU A 218 -14.06 -11.86 2.53
N VAL A 219 -12.96 -12.58 2.65
CA VAL A 219 -11.63 -11.96 2.76
C VAL A 219 -11.23 -11.20 1.49
N SER A 220 -11.63 -11.70 0.31
CA SER A 220 -11.37 -11.01 -0.96
C SER A 220 -12.18 -9.71 -1.04
N ALA A 221 -13.46 -9.76 -0.70
CA ALA A 221 -14.33 -8.60 -0.65
C ALA A 221 -13.83 -7.57 0.37
N ALA A 222 -13.48 -8.01 1.58
CA ALA A 222 -12.89 -7.15 2.61
C ALA A 222 -11.59 -6.49 2.14
N THR A 223 -10.72 -7.25 1.44
CA THR A 223 -9.48 -6.72 0.87
C THR A 223 -9.76 -5.62 -0.16
N VAL A 224 -10.70 -5.85 -1.07
CA VAL A 224 -11.08 -4.87 -2.09
C VAL A 224 -11.59 -3.58 -1.43
N ILE A 225 -12.51 -3.67 -0.48
CA ILE A 225 -13.06 -2.49 0.18
C ILE A 225 -12.05 -1.80 1.09
N ALA A 226 -11.19 -2.55 1.79
CA ALA A 226 -10.12 -1.95 2.60
C ALA A 226 -9.13 -1.11 1.77
N GLU A 227 -8.83 -1.52 0.53
CA GLU A 227 -7.95 -0.77 -0.36
C GLU A 227 -8.68 0.35 -1.14
N LEU A 228 -9.92 0.12 -1.55
CA LEU A 228 -10.72 1.12 -2.27
C LEU A 228 -11.28 2.21 -1.37
N GLY A 229 -11.70 1.86 -0.17
CA GLY A 229 -12.47 2.76 0.69
C GLY A 229 -13.89 2.97 0.20
N ASP A 230 -14.40 4.17 0.41
CA ASP A 230 -15.72 4.56 -0.05
C ASP A 230 -15.78 4.57 -1.59
N ILE A 231 -16.55 3.64 -2.15
CA ILE A 231 -16.74 3.51 -3.59
C ILE A 231 -17.58 4.64 -4.19
N THR A 232 -18.35 5.37 -3.38
CA THR A 232 -19.16 6.50 -3.87
C THR A 232 -18.33 7.70 -4.30
N ARG A 233 -17.05 7.75 -3.93
CA ARG A 233 -16.09 8.76 -4.38
C ARG A 233 -15.77 8.69 -5.89
N PHE A 234 -16.11 7.60 -6.55
CA PHE A 234 -15.96 7.45 -8.00
C PHE A 234 -17.26 7.86 -8.69
N ALA A 235 -17.21 8.90 -9.51
CA ALA A 235 -18.40 9.43 -10.20
C ALA A 235 -19.01 8.42 -11.20
N ASN A 236 -18.22 7.48 -11.70
CA ASN A 236 -18.66 6.45 -12.63
C ASN A 236 -17.74 5.23 -12.63
N PRO A 237 -18.18 4.08 -13.17
CA PRO A 237 -17.39 2.84 -13.21
C PRO A 237 -16.05 2.97 -13.93
N ARG A 238 -15.91 3.84 -14.94
CA ARG A 238 -14.66 4.03 -15.68
C ARG A 238 -13.58 4.64 -14.82
N GLN A 239 -13.93 5.55 -13.89
CA GLN A 239 -12.99 6.08 -12.91
C GLN A 239 -12.48 5.01 -11.96
N LEU A 240 -13.35 4.13 -11.49
CA LEU A 240 -12.95 2.98 -10.68
C LEU A 240 -12.02 2.04 -11.45
N MET A 241 -12.35 1.72 -12.71
CA MET A 241 -11.49 0.91 -13.57
C MET A 241 -10.12 1.55 -13.79
N ALA A 242 -10.05 2.86 -14.01
CA ALA A 242 -8.80 3.59 -14.14
C ALA A 242 -7.97 3.55 -12.83
N TYR A 243 -8.62 3.74 -11.69
CA TYR A 243 -7.99 3.63 -10.38
C TYR A 243 -7.40 2.23 -10.11
N LEU A 244 -8.09 1.19 -10.55
CA LEU A 244 -7.65 -0.21 -10.45
C LEU A 244 -6.64 -0.61 -11.55
N GLY A 245 -6.30 0.27 -12.48
CA GLY A 245 -5.42 -0.05 -13.61
C GLY A 245 -6.02 -1.04 -14.59
N LEU A 246 -7.35 -1.17 -14.64
CA LEU A 246 -8.09 -2.07 -15.52
C LEU A 246 -8.44 -1.43 -16.88
N VAL A 247 -7.78 -0.34 -17.23
CA VAL A 247 -7.93 0.32 -18.54
C VAL A 247 -6.79 -0.08 -19.47
N PRO A 248 -7.04 -0.24 -20.76
CA PRO A 248 -5.99 -0.50 -21.74
C PRO A 248 -5.05 0.71 -21.82
N SER A 249 -3.75 0.45 -22.00
CA SER A 249 -2.81 1.51 -22.36
C SER A 249 -3.10 1.97 -23.80
N GLU A 250 -2.92 3.26 -24.04
CA GLU A 250 -3.11 3.83 -25.38
C GLU A 250 -1.95 4.77 -25.73
N HIS A 251 -1.40 4.60 -26.93
CA HIS A 251 -0.36 5.44 -27.52
C HIS A 251 -0.78 5.85 -28.93
N SER A 252 -1.86 6.63 -29.00
CA SER A 252 -2.44 7.07 -30.28
C SER A 252 -1.90 8.45 -30.65
N SER A 253 -1.60 8.66 -31.94
CA SER A 253 -1.23 9.97 -32.48
C SER A 253 -1.79 10.15 -33.90
N GLY A 254 -2.35 11.33 -34.19
CA GLY A 254 -3.01 11.61 -35.44
C GLY A 254 -4.15 10.65 -35.73
N GLY A 255 -4.21 10.06 -36.92
CA GLY A 255 -5.23 9.06 -37.29
C GLY A 255 -4.91 7.62 -36.85
N THR A 256 -3.77 7.38 -36.22
CA THR A 256 -3.36 6.02 -35.81
C THR A 256 -3.69 5.74 -34.37
N ARG A 257 -4.54 4.73 -34.12
CA ARG A 257 -4.89 4.27 -32.80
C ARG A 257 -4.08 3.01 -32.42
N ARG A 258 -3.28 3.09 -31.34
CA ARG A 258 -2.52 1.95 -30.78
C ARG A 258 -2.94 1.70 -29.35
N GLN A 259 -3.68 0.63 -29.13
CA GLN A 259 -4.08 0.16 -27.81
C GLN A 259 -3.20 -1.03 -27.40
N GLY A 260 -2.69 -1.00 -26.18
CA GLY A 260 -1.95 -2.09 -25.56
C GLY A 260 -2.80 -2.89 -24.59
N GLY A 261 -2.15 -3.73 -23.79
CA GLY A 261 -2.79 -4.45 -22.69
C GLY A 261 -3.19 -3.54 -21.53
N ILE A 262 -3.82 -4.12 -20.50
CA ILE A 262 -4.21 -3.43 -19.27
C ILE A 262 -2.98 -2.78 -18.63
N THR A 263 -3.12 -1.52 -18.21
CA THR A 263 -2.01 -0.69 -17.70
C THR A 263 -1.34 -1.27 -16.45
N LYS A 264 -2.09 -2.02 -15.62
CA LYS A 264 -1.65 -2.53 -14.30
C LYS A 264 -1.07 -1.44 -13.39
N ALA A 265 -1.45 -0.18 -13.63
CA ALA A 265 -1.00 0.97 -12.87
C ALA A 265 -1.81 1.19 -11.57
N GLY A 266 -2.78 0.35 -11.31
CA GLY A 266 -3.61 0.38 -10.09
C GLY A 266 -2.98 -0.38 -8.92
N ASN A 267 -3.68 -0.33 -7.79
CA ASN A 267 -3.30 -1.05 -6.57
C ASN A 267 -3.58 -2.57 -6.69
#